data_5d71fcf1a45c430be13f48295ae6c4aa
#
_entry.id   5d71fcf1a45c430be13f48295ae6c4aa
#
_cell.length_a   1.000
_cell.length_b   1.000
_cell.length_c   1.000
_cell.angle_alpha   90.00
_cell.angle_beta   90.00
_cell.angle_gamma   90.00
#
_symmetry.space_group_name_H-M   'P 1'
#
loop_
_entity.id
_entity.type
_entity.pdbx_description
1 polymer ?
#
loop_
_entity_poly.entity_id
_entity_poly.type
_entity_poly.pdbx_seq_one_letter_code
_entity_poly.pdbx_strand_id
1 'polypeptide(L)'
;MPVEIQSANGSITLVPEDGVGNVNVIVPRGGLASVPAYGLFVKADPATVAFTKTDAGSVSIKAGTKVNVAGTLVQFAADTAITMPTLTAGTDYAIWLKDDATIQASSNHTSPPSAGNWRKIGGFHYAPGGNAAAQAGGDTTPAINAYSLWDLKFRPACFDPRGMTLVAGGFWVDIYLTGVDAITNGSSKYNVTMADGSSPPKVPTLFGGNGSTTYGSYTWFEAMELATAFGKRCPTQQEFMTLAYGTTEASSVGSDQVSTILNAAYTSRWGVIQAAGVLWVWGRDRGGPFAGASWNANTESRGSEYNAPNSALFGGVWDNGSVSGSRCSSWVNAASISSGVVGSRFVCDHLQLD
;
A
#
# COMPACT_ATOMS: atom_id res chain seq x y z
N MET A 1 2.32 -53.76 -4.18
CA MET A 1 1.10 -53.83 -3.36
C MET A 1 0.87 -52.46 -2.75
N PRO A 2 -0.32 -51.89 -2.73
CA PRO A 2 -0.55 -50.64 -2.00
C PRO A 2 -0.34 -50.90 -0.53
N VAL A 3 0.46 -50.09 0.14
CA VAL A 3 0.63 -50.12 1.58
C VAL A 3 -0.43 -49.19 2.15
N GLU A 4 -1.36 -49.75 2.93
CA GLU A 4 -2.33 -48.97 3.67
C GLU A 4 -1.72 -48.65 5.04
N ILE A 5 -1.54 -47.35 5.32
CA ILE A 5 -1.00 -46.89 6.60
C ILE A 5 -2.16 -46.32 7.40
N GLN A 6 -2.55 -46.99 8.47
CA GLN A 6 -3.56 -46.53 9.42
C GLN A 6 -2.90 -46.12 10.75
N SER A 7 -3.29 -44.95 11.26
CA SER A 7 -2.85 -44.47 12.58
C SER A 7 -4.00 -44.53 13.59
N ALA A 8 -3.81 -45.25 14.68
CA ALA A 8 -4.79 -45.32 15.78
C ALA A 8 -4.88 -44.01 16.58
N ASN A 9 -3.90 -43.12 16.49
CA ASN A 9 -3.77 -41.91 17.32
C ASN A 9 -3.69 -40.60 16.51
N GLY A 10 -4.04 -40.62 15.22
CA GLY A 10 -4.09 -39.41 14.38
C GLY A 10 -2.73 -38.85 13.96
N SER A 11 -1.60 -39.45 14.31
CA SER A 11 -0.27 -39.06 13.81
C SER A 11 0.38 -40.23 13.08
N ILE A 12 0.93 -39.96 11.91
CA ILE A 12 1.72 -40.86 11.10
C ILE A 12 3.15 -40.33 11.07
N THR A 13 4.10 -41.10 11.58
CA THR A 13 5.52 -40.78 11.43
C THR A 13 6.09 -41.67 10.34
N LEU A 14 6.58 -41.08 9.27
CA LEU A 14 7.28 -41.77 8.22
C LEU A 14 8.79 -41.63 8.44
N VAL A 15 9.48 -42.77 8.59
CA VAL A 15 10.93 -42.84 8.75
C VAL A 15 11.50 -43.55 7.53
N PRO A 16 12.56 -43.07 6.87
CA PRO A 16 13.25 -43.80 5.83
C PRO A 16 13.80 -45.12 6.37
N GLU A 17 13.80 -46.17 5.55
CA GLU A 17 14.27 -47.52 5.94
C GLU A 17 15.74 -47.50 6.37
N ASP A 18 16.53 -46.60 5.83
CA ASP A 18 17.95 -46.39 6.13
C ASP A 18 18.23 -45.33 7.21
N GLY A 19 17.18 -44.73 7.75
CA GLY A 19 17.30 -43.65 8.76
C GLY A 19 17.94 -42.37 8.26
N VAL A 20 18.25 -42.27 6.97
CA VAL A 20 18.91 -41.10 6.32
C VAL A 20 18.20 -40.78 5.01
N GLY A 21 17.66 -39.57 4.88
CA GLY A 21 17.07 -39.09 3.65
C GLY A 21 15.64 -38.54 3.79
N ASN A 22 15.12 -38.02 2.66
CA ASN A 22 13.76 -37.48 2.59
C ASN A 22 12.74 -38.57 2.22
N VAL A 23 11.67 -38.70 2.98
CA VAL A 23 10.53 -39.52 2.60
C VAL A 23 9.66 -38.75 1.63
N ASN A 24 9.60 -39.18 0.37
CA ASN A 24 8.68 -38.64 -0.62
C ASN A 24 7.29 -39.28 -0.47
N VAL A 25 6.35 -38.55 0.07
CA VAL A 25 4.94 -38.99 0.11
C VAL A 25 4.27 -38.56 -1.19
N ILE A 26 4.08 -39.51 -2.12
CA ILE A 26 3.29 -39.27 -3.34
C ILE A 26 1.82 -39.52 -3.03
N VAL A 27 1.05 -38.47 -2.98
CA VAL A 27 -0.40 -38.55 -2.76
C VAL A 27 -1.09 -38.59 -4.13
N PRO A 28 -1.86 -39.67 -4.44
CA PRO A 28 -2.64 -39.73 -5.68
C PRO A 28 -3.63 -38.56 -5.77
N ARG A 29 -3.93 -38.12 -7.01
CA ARG A 29 -4.96 -37.09 -7.26
C ARG A 29 -6.25 -37.46 -6.55
N GLY A 30 -6.68 -36.66 -5.55
CA GLY A 30 -7.90 -36.85 -4.79
C GLY A 30 -7.72 -37.27 -3.33
N GLY A 31 -6.51 -37.59 -2.89
CA GLY A 31 -6.25 -37.96 -1.49
C GLY A 31 -5.34 -36.97 -0.78
N LEU A 32 -5.86 -36.30 0.13
CA LEU A 32 -5.45 -35.76 1.43
C LEU A 32 -6.53 -34.76 1.86
N ALA A 33 -7.67 -35.31 2.22
CA ALA A 33 -8.79 -34.51 2.76
C ALA A 33 -8.49 -33.95 4.17
N SER A 34 -7.29 -34.13 4.73
CA SER A 34 -7.05 -33.81 6.13
C SER A 34 -5.65 -33.29 6.50
N VAL A 35 -4.89 -32.70 5.58
CA VAL A 35 -3.83 -31.81 6.03
C VAL A 35 -4.50 -30.49 6.39
N PRO A 36 -4.50 -30.05 7.65
CA PRO A 36 -5.00 -28.73 7.99
C PRO A 36 -4.06 -27.73 7.31
N ALA A 37 -4.44 -27.31 6.11
CA ALA A 37 -3.73 -26.28 5.38
C ALA A 37 -4.06 -24.92 6.04
N TYR A 38 -3.56 -24.68 7.24
CA TYR A 38 -3.79 -23.43 7.98
C TYR A 38 -3.47 -22.20 7.15
N GLY A 39 -2.60 -22.34 6.14
CA GLY A 39 -2.26 -21.30 5.18
C GLY A 39 -3.12 -21.25 3.92
N LEU A 40 -4.00 -22.22 3.67
CA LEU A 40 -4.70 -22.33 2.38
C LEU A 40 -5.54 -21.09 2.07
N PHE A 41 -5.20 -20.48 0.95
CA PHE A 41 -5.97 -19.44 0.28
C PHE A 41 -5.79 -19.66 -1.22
N VAL A 42 -6.83 -20.12 -1.91
CA VAL A 42 -6.82 -20.44 -3.35
C VAL A 42 -7.83 -19.58 -4.06
N LYS A 43 -7.46 -19.05 -5.21
CA LYS A 43 -8.30 -18.24 -6.10
C LYS A 43 -8.54 -19.01 -7.41
N ALA A 44 -9.64 -18.72 -8.09
CA ALA A 44 -9.89 -19.27 -9.43
C ALA A 44 -8.89 -18.70 -10.44
N ASP A 45 -8.55 -17.43 -10.30
CA ASP A 45 -7.53 -16.74 -11.09
C ASP A 45 -6.46 -16.17 -10.15
N PRO A 46 -5.25 -16.76 -10.10
CA PRO A 46 -4.17 -16.28 -9.25
C PRO A 46 -3.65 -14.90 -9.66
N ALA A 47 -3.83 -14.49 -10.92
CA ALA A 47 -3.33 -13.21 -11.44
C ALA A 47 -4.17 -12.00 -11.01
N THR A 48 -5.35 -12.20 -10.42
CA THR A 48 -6.23 -11.11 -9.98
C THR A 48 -6.55 -11.22 -8.50
N VAL A 49 -6.95 -10.10 -7.90
CA VAL A 49 -7.46 -10.08 -6.51
C VAL A 49 -8.72 -10.95 -6.40
N ALA A 50 -8.90 -11.62 -5.25
CA ALA A 50 -10.06 -12.48 -4.97
C ALA A 50 -11.39 -11.73 -4.86
N PHE A 51 -11.37 -10.42 -4.95
CA PHE A 51 -12.53 -9.55 -4.73
C PHE A 51 -12.87 -8.75 -5.99
N THR A 52 -14.16 -8.37 -6.11
CA THR A 52 -14.68 -7.50 -7.16
C THR A 52 -15.52 -6.39 -6.54
N LYS A 53 -15.21 -5.13 -6.84
CA LYS A 53 -16.12 -4.00 -6.55
C LYS A 53 -17.37 -4.16 -7.41
N THR A 54 -18.53 -4.24 -6.77
CA THR A 54 -19.82 -4.41 -7.45
C THR A 54 -20.61 -3.11 -7.55
N ASP A 55 -20.37 -2.18 -6.60
CA ASP A 55 -20.99 -0.86 -6.58
C ASP A 55 -20.07 0.12 -5.81
N ALA A 56 -20.48 1.39 -5.67
CA ALA A 56 -19.72 2.41 -4.93
C ALA A 56 -19.36 1.98 -3.50
N GLY A 57 -20.25 1.28 -2.81
CA GLY A 57 -20.08 0.80 -1.44
C GLY A 57 -20.10 -0.72 -1.28
N SER A 58 -19.95 -1.50 -2.34
CA SER A 58 -20.13 -2.95 -2.29
C SER A 58 -19.00 -3.72 -2.96
N VAL A 59 -18.64 -4.86 -2.35
CA VAL A 59 -17.62 -5.79 -2.84
C VAL A 59 -18.16 -7.22 -2.72
N SER A 60 -17.82 -8.09 -3.67
CA SER A 60 -18.06 -9.54 -3.60
C SER A 60 -16.72 -10.29 -3.58
N ILE A 61 -16.69 -11.45 -2.92
CA ILE A 61 -15.64 -12.44 -3.11
C ILE A 61 -15.98 -13.30 -4.32
N LYS A 62 -14.98 -13.57 -5.17
CA LYS A 62 -15.16 -14.30 -6.43
C LYS A 62 -15.40 -15.79 -6.22
N ALA A 63 -16.24 -16.36 -7.07
CA ALA A 63 -16.43 -17.79 -7.20
C ALA A 63 -15.11 -18.53 -7.37
N GLY A 64 -15.02 -19.77 -6.89
CA GLY A 64 -13.80 -20.59 -6.93
C GLY A 64 -12.79 -20.29 -5.82
N THR A 65 -12.99 -19.23 -5.02
CA THR A 65 -12.13 -18.93 -3.89
C THR A 65 -12.32 -19.95 -2.76
N LYS A 66 -11.20 -20.48 -2.23
CA LYS A 66 -11.18 -21.46 -1.13
C LYS A 66 -10.25 -20.98 -0.04
N VAL A 67 -10.72 -20.96 1.18
CA VAL A 67 -9.97 -20.45 2.34
C VAL A 67 -10.09 -21.42 3.50
N ASN A 68 -8.96 -21.76 4.12
CA ASN A 68 -9.00 -22.45 5.41
C ASN A 68 -9.12 -21.43 6.54
N VAL A 69 -10.12 -21.58 7.39
CA VAL A 69 -10.34 -20.79 8.60
C VAL A 69 -10.33 -21.73 9.80
N ALA A 70 -9.30 -21.66 10.62
CA ALA A 70 -9.14 -22.47 11.84
C ALA A 70 -9.36 -23.99 11.63
N GLY A 71 -8.96 -24.53 10.48
CA GLY A 71 -9.12 -25.95 10.13
C GLY A 71 -10.35 -26.25 9.27
N THR A 72 -11.30 -25.33 9.15
CA THR A 72 -12.48 -25.48 8.30
C THR A 72 -12.22 -24.92 6.90
N LEU A 73 -12.46 -25.72 5.87
CA LEU A 73 -12.38 -25.27 4.47
C LEU A 73 -13.68 -24.58 4.06
N VAL A 74 -13.63 -23.28 3.86
CA VAL A 74 -14.72 -22.48 3.27
C VAL A 74 -14.48 -22.34 1.78
N GLN A 75 -15.50 -22.60 0.97
CA GLN A 75 -15.46 -22.50 -0.50
C GLN A 75 -16.63 -21.69 -1.02
N PHE A 76 -16.38 -20.77 -1.93
CA PHE A 76 -17.39 -19.96 -2.62
C PHE A 76 -17.66 -20.55 -4.01
N ALA A 77 -18.83 -21.15 -4.20
CA ALA A 77 -19.23 -21.71 -5.48
C ALA A 77 -19.74 -20.64 -6.47
N ALA A 78 -20.14 -19.49 -5.97
CA ALA A 78 -20.59 -18.32 -6.73
C ALA A 78 -20.00 -17.04 -6.12
N ASP A 79 -20.02 -15.96 -6.90
CA ASP A 79 -19.69 -14.64 -6.39
C ASP A 79 -20.61 -14.31 -5.21
N THR A 80 -20.02 -13.99 -4.06
CA THR A 80 -20.77 -13.81 -2.81
C THR A 80 -20.53 -12.41 -2.27
N ALA A 81 -21.60 -11.68 -2.00
CA ALA A 81 -21.54 -10.34 -1.45
C ALA A 81 -20.92 -10.33 -0.04
N ILE A 82 -20.07 -9.36 0.23
CA ILE A 82 -19.46 -9.13 1.55
C ILE A 82 -20.39 -8.22 2.34
N THR A 83 -20.72 -8.60 3.57
CA THR A 83 -21.49 -7.75 4.48
C THR A 83 -20.68 -6.50 4.82
N MET A 84 -21.20 -5.32 4.46
CA MET A 84 -20.56 -4.04 4.71
C MET A 84 -21.11 -3.37 5.96
N PRO A 85 -20.24 -2.75 6.80
CA PRO A 85 -20.70 -1.80 7.80
C PRO A 85 -21.10 -0.48 7.14
N THR A 86 -21.55 0.50 7.92
CA THR A 86 -21.60 1.89 7.44
C THR A 86 -20.19 2.35 7.08
N LEU A 87 -19.98 2.69 5.81
CA LEU A 87 -18.69 3.11 5.30
C LEU A 87 -18.43 4.59 5.58
N THR A 88 -17.21 4.90 6.03
CA THR A 88 -16.75 6.26 6.30
C THR A 88 -15.66 6.63 5.29
N ALA A 89 -15.83 7.74 4.59
CA ALA A 89 -14.87 8.23 3.60
C ALA A 89 -13.45 8.39 4.18
N GLY A 90 -12.44 7.99 3.40
CA GLY A 90 -11.04 8.05 3.82
C GLY A 90 -10.61 6.93 4.78
N THR A 91 -11.41 5.86 4.89
CA THR A 91 -11.17 4.75 5.83
C THR A 91 -10.81 3.46 5.10
N ASP A 92 -9.86 2.73 5.67
CA ASP A 92 -9.48 1.39 5.23
C ASP A 92 -10.31 0.33 5.94
N TYR A 93 -10.72 -0.69 5.21
CA TYR A 93 -11.51 -1.81 5.71
C TYR A 93 -10.78 -3.13 5.47
N ALA A 94 -10.69 -3.96 6.50
CA ALA A 94 -10.30 -5.35 6.40
C ALA A 94 -11.49 -6.21 6.02
N ILE A 95 -11.26 -7.26 5.24
CA ILE A 95 -12.24 -8.30 4.92
C ILE A 95 -11.92 -9.52 5.78
N TRP A 96 -12.89 -9.93 6.58
CA TRP A 96 -12.82 -11.06 7.50
C TRP A 96 -13.74 -12.18 7.05
N LEU A 97 -13.25 -13.41 7.11
CA LEU A 97 -14.01 -14.63 6.82
C LEU A 97 -14.06 -15.52 8.06
N LYS A 98 -15.25 -15.98 8.40
CA LYS A 98 -15.49 -16.90 9.51
C LYS A 98 -15.57 -18.35 9.02
N ASP A 99 -15.36 -19.30 9.92
CA ASP A 99 -15.41 -20.74 9.65
C ASP A 99 -16.82 -21.26 9.24
N ASP A 100 -17.86 -20.47 9.46
CA ASP A 100 -19.25 -20.75 8.99
C ASP A 100 -19.59 -20.09 7.64
N ALA A 101 -18.58 -19.63 6.91
CA ALA A 101 -18.70 -18.90 5.63
C ALA A 101 -19.27 -17.47 5.73
N THR A 102 -19.51 -16.94 6.92
CA THR A 102 -19.85 -15.52 7.09
C THR A 102 -18.66 -14.67 6.65
N ILE A 103 -18.89 -13.71 5.74
CA ILE A 103 -17.87 -12.79 5.25
C ILE A 103 -18.29 -11.34 5.51
N GLN A 104 -17.42 -10.56 6.15
CA GLN A 104 -17.75 -9.21 6.60
C GLN A 104 -16.56 -8.26 6.50
N ALA A 105 -16.81 -7.01 6.12
CA ALA A 105 -15.85 -5.92 6.21
C ALA A 105 -15.87 -5.25 7.59
N SER A 106 -14.71 -4.76 8.05
CA SER A 106 -14.57 -4.04 9.31
C SER A 106 -13.46 -3.00 9.21
N SER A 107 -13.63 -1.83 9.80
CA SER A 107 -12.55 -0.84 9.96
C SER A 107 -11.50 -1.27 11.00
N ASN A 108 -11.77 -2.32 11.79
CA ASN A 108 -10.79 -2.89 12.70
C ASN A 108 -9.92 -3.93 11.97
N HIS A 109 -8.63 -3.65 11.86
CA HIS A 109 -7.66 -4.51 11.19
C HIS A 109 -6.96 -5.50 12.12
N THR A 110 -7.13 -5.37 13.43
CA THR A 110 -6.44 -6.16 14.46
C THR A 110 -7.35 -7.19 15.11
N SER A 111 -8.63 -6.89 15.24
CA SER A 111 -9.62 -7.76 15.87
C SER A 111 -10.77 -8.06 14.92
N PRO A 112 -11.28 -9.30 14.92
CA PRO A 112 -12.42 -9.68 14.08
C PRO A 112 -13.71 -8.97 14.50
N PRO A 113 -14.74 -8.95 13.61
CA PRO A 113 -16.01 -8.25 13.87
C PRO A 113 -16.80 -8.77 15.07
N SER A 114 -16.66 -10.05 15.40
CA SER A 114 -17.36 -10.71 16.51
C SER A 114 -16.59 -11.90 17.02
N ALA A 115 -17.08 -12.55 18.09
CA ALA A 115 -16.52 -13.79 18.62
C ALA A 115 -16.60 -14.95 17.59
N GLY A 116 -15.66 -15.88 17.68
CA GLY A 116 -15.56 -17.06 16.81
C GLY A 116 -14.24 -17.14 16.07
N ASN A 117 -14.12 -18.11 15.16
CA ASN A 117 -12.93 -18.34 14.37
C ASN A 117 -12.98 -17.51 13.08
N TRP A 118 -12.24 -16.42 13.06
CA TRP A 118 -12.14 -15.52 11.92
C TRP A 118 -10.73 -15.49 11.34
N ARG A 119 -10.65 -15.28 10.05
CA ARG A 119 -9.40 -15.03 9.35
C ARG A 119 -9.53 -13.74 8.53
N LYS A 120 -8.58 -12.81 8.70
CA LYS A 120 -8.46 -11.65 7.81
C LYS A 120 -7.91 -12.14 6.47
N ILE A 121 -8.64 -11.90 5.38
CA ILE A 121 -8.31 -12.42 4.05
C ILE A 121 -8.02 -11.35 3.01
N GLY A 122 -8.25 -10.07 3.34
CA GLY A 122 -7.99 -8.95 2.44
C GLY A 122 -8.47 -7.64 2.98
N GLY A 123 -8.63 -6.67 2.10
CA GLY A 123 -9.15 -5.35 2.45
C GLY A 123 -9.26 -4.41 1.26
N PHE A 124 -9.72 -3.19 1.53
CA PHE A 124 -9.92 -2.11 0.56
C PHE A 124 -9.91 -0.75 1.24
N HIS A 125 -9.78 0.30 0.44
CA HIS A 125 -9.94 1.68 0.86
C HIS A 125 -11.27 2.25 0.35
N TYR A 126 -12.05 2.89 1.23
CA TYR A 126 -13.24 3.66 0.88
C TYR A 126 -12.86 5.13 0.72
N ALA A 127 -12.64 5.54 -0.52
CA ALA A 127 -12.12 6.86 -0.85
C ALA A 127 -13.18 7.96 -0.65
N PRO A 128 -12.76 9.20 -0.32
CA PRO A 128 -13.66 10.34 -0.15
C PRO A 128 -14.22 10.88 -1.48
N GLY A 129 -13.72 10.39 -2.61
CA GLY A 129 -14.18 10.75 -3.96
C GLY A 129 -13.80 9.67 -4.97
N GLY A 130 -14.35 9.76 -6.17
CA GLY A 130 -14.12 8.81 -7.27
C GLY A 130 -12.77 9.05 -7.96
N ASN A 131 -12.30 8.01 -8.64
CA ASN A 131 -11.08 8.03 -9.44
C ASN A 131 -11.30 8.79 -10.75
N ALA A 132 -10.24 9.39 -11.30
CA ALA A 132 -10.30 10.06 -12.59
C ALA A 132 -10.68 9.09 -13.73
N ALA A 133 -11.68 9.46 -14.52
CA ALA A 133 -12.04 8.77 -15.75
C ALA A 133 -11.25 9.27 -16.96
N ALA A 134 -10.79 10.53 -16.90
CA ALA A 134 -10.00 11.22 -17.93
C ALA A 134 -8.89 12.05 -17.24
N GLN A 135 -8.09 12.82 -18.01
CA GLN A 135 -7.10 13.76 -17.45
C GLN A 135 -7.76 15.07 -16.99
N ALA A 136 -8.71 14.94 -16.08
CA ALA A 136 -9.50 16.05 -15.55
C ALA A 136 -9.78 15.89 -14.03
N GLY A 137 -9.09 14.97 -13.39
CA GLY A 137 -9.33 14.62 -11.99
C GLY A 137 -10.50 13.66 -11.79
N GLY A 138 -10.74 13.31 -10.53
CA GLY A 138 -11.86 12.49 -10.08
C GLY A 138 -13.10 13.32 -9.74
N ASP A 139 -14.00 12.74 -8.97
CA ASP A 139 -15.22 13.39 -8.48
C ASP A 139 -15.27 13.47 -6.94
N THR A 140 -16.37 13.98 -6.40
CA THR A 140 -16.58 14.13 -4.95
C THR A 140 -17.51 13.07 -4.36
N THR A 141 -17.85 12.03 -5.12
CA THR A 141 -18.73 10.96 -4.66
C THR A 141 -17.94 9.87 -3.97
N PRO A 142 -18.08 9.66 -2.67
CA PRO A 142 -17.34 8.61 -1.98
C PRO A 142 -17.61 7.23 -2.57
N ALA A 143 -16.53 6.48 -2.80
CA ALA A 143 -16.63 5.14 -3.35
C ALA A 143 -15.45 4.26 -2.92
N ILE A 144 -15.65 2.94 -2.93
CA ILE A 144 -14.55 1.98 -2.82
C ILE A 144 -13.61 2.19 -4.01
N ASN A 145 -12.32 2.43 -3.74
CA ASN A 145 -11.31 2.45 -4.78
C ASN A 145 -11.04 1.02 -5.26
N ALA A 146 -11.46 0.69 -6.47
CA ALA A 146 -11.31 -0.67 -7.03
C ALA A 146 -9.85 -1.13 -7.11
N TYR A 147 -8.90 -0.20 -7.26
CA TYR A 147 -7.47 -0.51 -7.29
C TYR A 147 -6.84 -0.67 -5.91
N SER A 148 -7.57 -0.39 -4.83
CA SER A 148 -7.12 -0.61 -3.45
C SER A 148 -7.48 -1.99 -2.90
N LEU A 149 -8.20 -2.81 -3.65
CA LEU A 149 -8.55 -4.18 -3.25
C LEU A 149 -7.29 -5.06 -3.20
N TRP A 150 -7.06 -5.71 -2.07
CA TRP A 150 -5.96 -6.63 -1.86
C TRP A 150 -6.42 -7.91 -1.15
N ASP A 151 -5.72 -9.00 -1.37
CA ASP A 151 -5.89 -10.27 -0.66
C ASP A 151 -4.56 -10.83 -0.16
N LEU A 152 -4.57 -12.01 0.46
CA LEU A 152 -3.37 -12.62 1.06
C LEU A 152 -2.27 -12.95 0.03
N LYS A 153 -2.64 -13.09 -1.25
CA LYS A 153 -1.74 -13.47 -2.33
C LYS A 153 -1.57 -12.37 -3.40
N PHE A 154 -2.34 -11.30 -3.32
CA PHE A 154 -2.36 -10.17 -4.25
C PHE A 154 -2.38 -8.87 -3.47
N ARG A 155 -1.21 -8.31 -3.18
CA ARG A 155 -1.08 -7.18 -2.25
C ARG A 155 0.22 -6.40 -2.44
N PRO A 156 0.33 -5.21 -1.79
CA PRO A 156 1.62 -4.54 -1.67
C PRO A 156 2.66 -5.41 -0.94
N ALA A 157 3.92 -5.34 -1.39
CA ALA A 157 5.05 -6.03 -0.77
C ALA A 157 5.60 -5.29 0.47
N CYS A 158 4.80 -4.44 1.10
CA CYS A 158 5.15 -3.71 2.31
C CYS A 158 4.50 -4.32 3.56
N PHE A 159 4.86 -3.80 4.74
CA PHE A 159 4.40 -4.35 6.02
C PHE A 159 2.89 -4.17 6.23
N ASP A 160 2.33 -3.06 5.77
CA ASP A 160 0.91 -2.72 5.92
C ASP A 160 0.30 -2.29 4.58
N PRO A 161 -0.67 -3.03 4.04
CA PRO A 161 -1.31 -2.72 2.77
C PRO A 161 -2.34 -1.57 2.83
N ARG A 162 -2.66 -1.06 4.02
CA ARG A 162 -3.65 0.01 4.19
C ARG A 162 -3.23 1.30 3.50
N GLY A 163 -4.22 2.03 2.99
CA GLY A 163 -4.00 3.32 2.34
C GLY A 163 -3.23 3.25 1.03
N MET A 164 -3.17 2.08 0.38
CA MET A 164 -2.47 1.90 -0.88
C MET A 164 -3.41 1.57 -2.03
N THR A 165 -2.98 1.89 -3.24
CA THR A 165 -3.67 1.59 -4.49
C THR A 165 -2.71 1.03 -5.52
N LEU A 166 -3.16 0.05 -6.32
CA LEU A 166 -2.38 -0.60 -7.38
C LEU A 166 -2.38 0.26 -8.64
N VAL A 167 -1.20 0.56 -9.16
CA VAL A 167 -0.99 1.37 -10.35
C VAL A 167 -0.64 0.48 -11.53
N ALA A 168 -1.45 0.51 -12.57
CA ALA A 168 -1.24 -0.21 -13.84
C ALA A 168 -0.90 -1.71 -13.68
N GLY A 169 -1.27 -2.33 -12.56
CA GLY A 169 -0.95 -3.73 -12.27
C GLY A 169 0.51 -4.01 -11.90
N GLY A 170 1.37 -2.97 -11.78
CA GLY A 170 2.81 -3.16 -11.63
C GLY A 170 3.36 -2.83 -10.23
N PHE A 171 2.85 -1.81 -9.56
CA PHE A 171 3.31 -1.38 -8.25
C PHE A 171 2.19 -0.75 -7.43
N TRP A 172 2.38 -0.65 -6.12
CA TRP A 172 1.45 0.01 -5.20
C TRP A 172 1.98 1.36 -4.78
N VAL A 173 1.06 2.30 -4.56
CA VAL A 173 1.37 3.66 -4.10
C VAL A 173 0.45 4.06 -2.95
N ASP A 174 0.96 4.85 -2.03
CA ASP A 174 0.17 5.51 -1.00
C ASP A 174 -0.90 6.42 -1.63
N ILE A 175 -2.16 6.28 -1.22
CA ILE A 175 -3.28 7.08 -1.72
C ILE A 175 -3.10 8.54 -1.32
N TYR A 176 -2.60 8.80 -0.13
CA TYR A 176 -2.38 10.13 0.44
C TYR A 176 -0.90 10.47 0.53
N LEU A 177 -0.58 11.76 0.60
CA LEU A 177 0.74 12.24 0.99
C LEU A 177 1.05 11.80 2.44
N THR A 178 2.34 11.68 2.76
CA THR A 178 2.78 11.26 4.08
C THR A 178 2.40 12.29 5.13
N GLY A 179 1.83 11.84 6.25
CA GLY A 179 1.47 12.70 7.38
C GLY A 179 2.57 12.85 8.42
N VAL A 180 2.52 13.91 9.24
CA VAL A 180 3.49 14.17 10.31
C VAL A 180 3.57 13.05 11.35
N ASP A 181 2.46 12.35 11.62
CA ASP A 181 2.40 11.19 12.53
C ASP A 181 2.19 9.88 11.76
N ALA A 182 3.08 9.63 10.77
CA ALA A 182 3.04 8.41 9.98
C ALA A 182 3.26 7.15 10.85
N ILE A 183 3.99 7.27 11.95
CA ILE A 183 4.26 6.14 12.85
C ILE A 183 2.98 5.58 13.48
N THR A 184 2.06 6.44 13.87
CA THR A 184 0.76 6.03 14.45
C THR A 184 -0.28 5.73 13.36
N ASN A 185 -0.29 6.52 12.29
CA ASN A 185 -1.35 6.53 11.29
C ASN A 185 -1.08 5.64 10.07
N GLY A 186 0.16 5.15 9.89
CA GLY A 186 0.64 4.65 8.63
C GLY A 186 1.10 5.78 7.70
N SER A 187 1.84 5.43 6.64
CA SER A 187 2.39 6.42 5.69
C SER A 187 1.33 7.09 4.81
N SER A 188 0.10 6.58 4.79
CA SER A 188 -1.00 7.04 3.95
C SER A 188 -2.28 7.12 4.77
N LYS A 189 -2.70 8.33 5.13
CA LYS A 189 -3.88 8.54 5.95
C LYS A 189 -4.65 9.78 5.49
N TYR A 190 -5.98 9.67 5.45
CA TYR A 190 -6.89 10.78 5.17
C TYR A 190 -7.00 11.73 6.35
N ASN A 191 -7.12 13.04 6.07
CA ASN A 191 -7.40 14.10 7.02
C ASN A 191 -6.37 14.21 8.16
N VAL A 192 -5.09 14.18 7.78
CA VAL A 192 -3.96 14.43 8.69
C VAL A 192 -3.07 15.55 8.14
N THR A 193 -2.35 16.24 9.00
CA THR A 193 -1.35 17.23 8.59
C THR A 193 -0.27 16.56 7.73
N MET A 194 0.02 17.09 6.56
CA MET A 194 1.08 16.60 5.66
C MET A 194 2.46 16.87 6.26
N ALA A 195 3.35 15.93 6.06
CA ALA A 195 4.76 16.09 6.41
C ALA A 195 5.48 16.85 5.30
N ASP A 196 6.15 17.93 5.68
CA ASP A 196 7.01 18.75 4.85
C ASP A 196 8.18 19.32 5.67
N GLY A 197 9.01 20.19 5.07
CA GLY A 197 10.14 20.79 5.79
C GLY A 197 9.76 21.79 6.88
N SER A 198 8.53 22.31 6.89
CA SER A 198 7.99 23.17 7.97
C SER A 198 7.30 22.35 9.07
N SER A 199 6.83 21.17 8.72
CA SER A 199 6.15 20.22 9.60
C SER A 199 6.77 18.82 9.45
N PRO A 200 8.01 18.62 9.94
CA PRO A 200 8.71 17.34 9.78
C PRO A 200 7.99 16.18 10.47
N PRO A 201 8.06 14.97 9.91
CA PRO A 201 7.41 13.79 10.48
C PRO A 201 8.14 13.28 11.71
N LYS A 202 7.46 12.44 12.50
CA LYS A 202 8.06 11.70 13.61
C LYS A 202 9.14 10.74 13.12
N VAL A 203 10.21 10.64 13.90
CA VAL A 203 11.31 9.70 13.66
C VAL A 203 10.84 8.27 13.89
N PRO A 204 10.99 7.34 12.92
CA PRO A 204 10.68 5.92 13.13
C PRO A 204 11.56 5.29 14.23
N THR A 205 10.99 4.35 14.98
CA THR A 205 11.73 3.60 16.01
C THR A 205 12.95 2.88 15.43
N LEU A 206 12.87 2.41 14.19
CA LEU A 206 13.98 1.79 13.46
C LEU A 206 15.20 2.74 13.34
N PHE A 207 14.98 4.05 13.32
CA PHE A 207 16.00 5.10 13.23
C PHE A 207 16.17 5.90 14.54
N GLY A 208 15.81 5.29 15.68
CA GLY A 208 16.03 5.87 17.00
C GLY A 208 14.90 6.73 17.54
N GLY A 209 13.73 6.75 16.87
CA GLY A 209 12.54 7.45 17.36
C GLY A 209 11.94 6.80 18.61
N ASN A 210 11.25 7.62 19.40
CA ASN A 210 10.60 7.23 20.67
C ASN A 210 9.07 7.37 20.63
N GLY A 211 8.50 7.57 19.43
CA GLY A 211 7.08 7.77 19.21
C GLY A 211 6.59 9.22 19.30
N SER A 212 7.43 10.15 19.78
CA SER A 212 7.11 11.57 19.89
C SER A 212 8.11 12.50 19.20
N THR A 213 9.39 12.16 19.17
CA THR A 213 10.43 12.98 18.55
C THR A 213 10.20 13.09 17.04
N THR A 214 10.23 14.31 16.51
CA THR A 214 10.20 14.60 15.08
C THR A 214 11.62 14.77 14.54
N TYR A 215 11.80 14.60 13.23
CA TYR A 215 13.02 15.03 12.57
C TYR A 215 13.23 16.55 12.72
N GLY A 216 14.47 17.00 12.72
CA GLY A 216 14.78 18.44 12.74
C GLY A 216 14.51 19.13 11.41
N SER A 217 14.39 18.34 10.33
CA SER A 217 14.12 18.76 8.95
C SER A 217 13.46 17.61 8.21
N TYR A 218 12.98 17.85 6.99
CA TYR A 218 12.44 16.78 6.15
C TYR A 218 13.10 16.82 4.77
N THR A 219 14.31 16.29 4.72
CA THR A 219 15.12 16.21 3.51
C THR A 219 14.86 14.90 2.75
N TRP A 220 15.56 14.70 1.65
CA TRP A 220 15.52 13.44 0.92
C TRP A 220 15.96 12.24 1.79
N PHE A 221 16.95 12.46 2.69
CA PHE A 221 17.47 11.38 3.56
C PHE A 221 16.40 10.89 4.54
N GLU A 222 15.72 11.80 5.23
CA GLU A 222 14.65 11.45 6.18
C GLU A 222 13.45 10.84 5.46
N ALA A 223 13.14 11.29 4.23
CA ALA A 223 12.11 10.66 3.40
C ALA A 223 12.47 9.21 3.05
N MET A 224 13.74 8.90 2.72
CA MET A 224 14.20 7.53 2.48
C MET A 224 14.17 6.66 3.74
N GLU A 225 14.56 7.20 4.90
CA GLU A 225 14.48 6.50 6.18
C GLU A 225 13.03 6.16 6.54
N LEU A 226 12.13 7.15 6.40
CA LEU A 226 10.72 6.96 6.69
C LEU A 226 10.10 5.91 5.75
N ALA A 227 10.38 5.98 4.44
CA ALA A 227 9.94 4.98 3.48
C ALA A 227 10.42 3.57 3.85
N THR A 228 11.70 3.44 4.19
CA THR A 228 12.33 2.17 4.60
C THR A 228 11.65 1.59 5.84
N ALA A 229 11.30 2.42 6.82
CA ALA A 229 10.62 1.99 8.04
C ALA A 229 9.23 1.35 7.78
N PHE A 230 8.61 1.68 6.65
CA PHE A 230 7.34 1.06 6.20
C PHE A 230 7.54 -0.09 5.19
N GLY A 231 8.77 -0.45 4.84
CA GLY A 231 9.04 -1.41 3.77
C GLY A 231 8.69 -0.86 2.39
N LYS A 232 8.81 0.45 2.20
CA LYS A 232 8.47 1.20 0.98
C LYS A 232 9.69 1.96 0.46
N ARG A 233 9.50 2.71 -0.62
CA ARG A 233 10.50 3.59 -1.23
C ARG A 233 9.84 4.84 -1.83
N CYS A 234 10.59 5.90 -2.08
CA CYS A 234 10.12 7.01 -2.90
C CYS A 234 9.94 6.55 -4.37
N PRO A 235 9.02 7.16 -5.12
CA PRO A 235 8.79 6.80 -6.51
C PRO A 235 9.97 7.21 -7.41
N THR A 236 10.20 6.44 -8.48
CA THR A 236 10.98 6.90 -9.64
C THR A 236 10.16 7.89 -10.48
N GLN A 237 10.80 8.62 -11.39
CA GLN A 237 10.10 9.51 -12.32
C GLN A 237 9.04 8.75 -13.13
N GLN A 238 9.38 7.56 -13.63
CA GLN A 238 8.43 6.76 -14.39
C GLN A 238 7.22 6.34 -13.56
N GLU A 239 7.43 5.91 -12.33
CA GLU A 239 6.34 5.57 -11.41
C GLU A 239 5.49 6.79 -11.08
N PHE A 240 6.13 7.96 -10.83
CA PHE A 240 5.39 9.19 -10.55
C PHE A 240 4.50 9.61 -11.74
N MET A 241 5.03 9.60 -12.94
CA MET A 241 4.25 9.91 -14.15
C MET A 241 3.04 9.00 -14.32
N THR A 242 3.19 7.71 -13.95
CA THR A 242 2.11 6.72 -14.04
C THR A 242 1.10 6.87 -12.92
N LEU A 243 1.54 7.03 -11.67
CA LEU A 243 0.63 7.16 -10.51
C LEU A 243 -0.21 8.44 -10.55
N ALA A 244 0.35 9.53 -11.09
CA ALA A 244 -0.33 10.82 -11.20
C ALA A 244 -1.20 10.97 -12.46
N TYR A 245 -1.17 10.01 -13.39
CA TYR A 245 -1.98 10.05 -14.61
C TYR A 245 -3.47 10.18 -14.31
N GLY A 246 -4.14 11.09 -14.95
CA GLY A 246 -5.56 11.37 -14.79
C GLY A 246 -5.87 12.61 -13.96
N THR A 247 -4.89 13.19 -13.26
CA THR A 247 -5.07 14.51 -12.61
C THR A 247 -5.32 15.60 -13.64
N THR A 248 -5.85 16.74 -13.22
CA THR A 248 -5.85 17.95 -14.03
C THR A 248 -4.42 18.36 -14.28
N GLU A 249 -4.05 18.46 -15.55
CA GLU A 249 -2.71 18.85 -16.00
C GLU A 249 -2.56 20.36 -16.13
N ALA A 250 -1.31 20.85 -16.13
CA ALA A 250 -0.97 22.27 -16.23
C ALA A 250 -1.76 23.14 -15.21
N SER A 251 -1.88 22.63 -13.98
CA SER A 251 -2.65 23.27 -12.92
C SER A 251 -2.14 22.87 -11.53
N SER A 252 -2.35 23.75 -10.56
CA SER A 252 -2.12 23.49 -9.14
C SER A 252 -3.29 23.98 -8.29
N VAL A 253 -3.37 23.54 -7.03
CA VAL A 253 -4.53 23.88 -6.15
C VAL A 253 -4.63 25.37 -5.78
N GLY A 254 -3.57 26.15 -5.98
CA GLY A 254 -3.55 27.59 -5.81
C GLY A 254 -3.31 28.09 -4.37
N SER A 255 -3.32 27.20 -3.38
CA SER A 255 -3.02 27.51 -1.99
C SER A 255 -2.51 26.28 -1.24
N ASP A 256 -1.73 26.51 -0.19
CA ASP A 256 -1.25 25.43 0.68
C ASP A 256 -2.43 24.71 1.35
N GLN A 257 -2.51 23.39 1.15
CA GLN A 257 -3.60 22.56 1.66
C GLN A 257 -3.35 22.06 3.09
N VAL A 258 -2.12 22.08 3.55
CA VAL A 258 -1.66 21.66 4.89
C VAL A 258 -2.06 20.22 5.28
N SER A 259 -3.14 19.68 4.74
CA SER A 259 -3.71 18.39 5.14
C SER A 259 -4.04 17.49 3.94
N THR A 260 -4.02 16.18 4.20
CA THR A 260 -4.40 15.13 3.25
C THR A 260 -5.92 15.07 3.09
N ILE A 261 -6.48 15.96 2.29
CA ILE A 261 -7.91 16.08 2.02
C ILE A 261 -8.23 15.71 0.57
N LEU A 262 -9.51 15.55 0.26
CA LEU A 262 -9.93 15.37 -1.12
C LEU A 262 -9.73 16.67 -1.92
N ASN A 263 -8.88 16.61 -2.93
CA ASN A 263 -8.83 17.57 -4.02
C ASN A 263 -9.21 16.81 -5.30
N ALA A 264 -10.50 16.78 -5.64
CA ALA A 264 -11.02 15.95 -6.72
C ALA A 264 -10.30 16.18 -8.05
N ALA A 265 -10.06 17.42 -8.44
CA ALA A 265 -9.31 17.77 -9.65
C ALA A 265 -7.89 17.18 -9.69
N TYR A 266 -7.28 16.91 -8.54
CA TYR A 266 -5.93 16.35 -8.39
C TYR A 266 -5.93 14.90 -7.93
N THR A 267 -7.05 14.20 -8.15
CA THR A 267 -7.14 12.74 -7.96
C THR A 267 -6.83 12.02 -9.26
N SER A 268 -5.95 11.04 -9.21
CA SER A 268 -5.51 10.29 -10.39
C SER A 268 -6.51 9.20 -10.81
N ARG A 269 -6.24 8.58 -11.98
CA ARG A 269 -6.97 7.39 -12.46
C ARG A 269 -6.95 6.23 -11.46
N TRP A 270 -5.92 6.12 -10.68
CA TRP A 270 -5.73 5.04 -9.70
C TRP A 270 -6.29 5.39 -8.32
N GLY A 271 -6.89 6.58 -8.18
CA GLY A 271 -7.40 7.07 -6.91
C GLY A 271 -6.31 7.59 -5.96
N VAL A 272 -5.16 7.98 -6.51
CA VAL A 272 -4.14 8.71 -5.75
C VAL A 272 -4.63 10.14 -5.58
N ILE A 273 -4.89 10.56 -4.36
CA ILE A 273 -5.41 11.89 -4.01
C ILE A 273 -4.25 12.87 -3.84
N GLN A 274 -4.42 14.12 -4.28
CA GLN A 274 -3.34 15.12 -4.27
C GLN A 274 -2.10 14.61 -5.01
N ALA A 275 -2.31 14.03 -6.20
CA ALA A 275 -1.27 13.31 -6.92
C ALA A 275 -0.22 14.24 -7.57
N ALA A 276 -0.61 15.47 -7.93
CA ALA A 276 0.28 16.50 -8.45
C ALA A 276 -0.29 17.89 -8.15
N GLY A 277 0.52 18.96 -8.23
CA GLY A 277 0.08 20.36 -8.07
C GLY A 277 -0.35 20.74 -6.65
N VAL A 278 0.07 19.98 -5.64
CA VAL A 278 -0.23 20.24 -4.23
C VAL A 278 1.06 20.42 -3.43
N LEU A 279 1.93 19.46 -3.45
CA LEU A 279 3.22 19.46 -2.78
C LEU A 279 4.24 18.75 -3.66
N TRP A 280 5.44 19.29 -3.80
CA TRP A 280 6.54 18.57 -4.43
C TRP A 280 6.79 17.26 -3.68
N VAL A 281 6.95 16.16 -4.41
CA VAL A 281 7.20 14.83 -3.85
C VAL A 281 8.64 14.42 -4.10
N TRP A 282 9.38 14.06 -3.05
CA TRP A 282 10.71 13.47 -3.18
C TRP A 282 10.67 12.22 -4.06
N GLY A 283 11.51 12.21 -5.09
CA GLY A 283 11.76 11.05 -5.94
C GLY A 283 12.94 10.21 -5.44
N ARG A 284 12.97 8.96 -5.87
CA ARG A 284 14.13 8.07 -5.65
C ARG A 284 15.31 8.45 -6.54
N ASP A 285 15.03 9.02 -7.71
CA ASP A 285 16.03 9.30 -8.73
C ASP A 285 16.93 10.47 -8.31
N ARG A 286 18.19 10.36 -8.70
CA ARG A 286 19.20 11.40 -8.51
C ARG A 286 19.85 11.73 -9.86
N GLY A 287 20.10 13.00 -10.11
CA GLY A 287 20.65 13.48 -11.38
C GLY A 287 20.67 14.99 -11.48
N GLY A 288 20.74 15.51 -12.69
CA GLY A 288 20.76 16.95 -12.95
C GLY A 288 22.14 17.58 -12.75
N PRO A 289 22.23 18.93 -12.83
CA PRO A 289 23.49 19.63 -12.70
C PRO A 289 24.01 19.49 -11.27
N PHE A 290 25.31 19.18 -11.14
CA PHE A 290 25.98 19.20 -9.86
C PHE A 290 26.08 20.62 -9.32
N ALA A 291 25.91 20.78 -8.00
CA ALA A 291 26.10 22.05 -7.29
C ALA A 291 27.59 22.53 -7.27
N GLY A 292 28.48 21.83 -7.98
CA GLY A 292 29.92 22.01 -7.97
C GLY A 292 30.62 20.99 -7.06
N ALA A 293 31.95 20.94 -7.13
CA ALA A 293 32.77 20.07 -6.27
C ALA A 293 32.79 20.60 -4.84
N SER A 294 31.82 20.24 -4.05
CA SER A 294 31.69 20.66 -2.65
C SER A 294 31.02 19.55 -1.80
N TRP A 295 31.21 19.67 -0.49
CA TRP A 295 30.50 18.84 0.47
C TRP A 295 29.10 19.38 0.68
N ASN A 296 28.10 18.52 0.49
CA ASN A 296 26.70 18.80 0.85
C ASN A 296 26.47 18.35 2.28
N ALA A 297 26.09 19.26 3.15
CA ALA A 297 25.80 18.92 4.54
C ALA A 297 24.58 18.00 4.62
N ASN A 298 24.67 16.98 5.47
CA ASN A 298 23.57 16.17 5.92
C ASN A 298 23.09 16.75 7.27
N THR A 299 21.81 17.08 7.38
CA THR A 299 21.24 17.77 8.55
C THR A 299 21.29 16.94 9.83
N GLU A 300 21.32 15.60 9.72
CA GLU A 300 21.39 14.70 10.86
C GLU A 300 22.82 14.41 11.34
N SER A 301 23.81 15.16 10.87
CA SER A 301 25.24 14.96 11.22
C SER A 301 25.77 13.52 11.02
N ARG A 302 25.17 12.78 10.11
CA ARG A 302 25.49 11.37 9.81
C ARG A 302 26.43 11.21 8.63
N GLY A 303 27.16 12.26 8.32
CA GLY A 303 28.06 12.34 7.19
C GLY A 303 27.60 13.32 6.14
N SER A 304 28.44 13.54 5.13
CA SER A 304 28.14 14.46 4.02
C SER A 304 28.47 13.82 2.69
N GLU A 305 27.77 14.22 1.64
CA GLU A 305 28.06 13.80 0.28
C GLU A 305 28.99 14.81 -0.40
N TYR A 306 30.01 14.32 -1.10
CA TYR A 306 30.88 15.13 -1.92
C TYR A 306 30.47 15.07 -3.39
N ASN A 307 30.27 16.22 -4.00
CA ASN A 307 29.95 16.34 -5.42
C ASN A 307 28.76 15.43 -5.86
N ALA A 308 27.78 15.27 -4.98
CA ALA A 308 26.65 14.39 -5.22
C ALA A 308 25.67 14.99 -6.24
N PRO A 309 25.01 14.16 -7.04
CA PRO A 309 23.91 14.62 -7.90
C PRO A 309 22.74 15.12 -7.07
N ASN A 310 21.96 16.04 -7.64
CA ASN A 310 20.73 16.51 -7.04
C ASN A 310 19.70 15.39 -6.91
N SER A 311 18.72 15.56 -6.04
CA SER A 311 17.59 14.64 -5.87
C SER A 311 16.37 15.16 -6.62
N ALA A 312 15.63 14.27 -7.27
CA ALA A 312 14.46 14.63 -8.06
C ALA A 312 13.28 15.01 -7.16
N LEU A 313 12.53 16.01 -7.62
CA LEU A 313 11.21 16.38 -7.11
C LEU A 313 10.18 16.23 -8.22
N PHE A 314 8.97 15.77 -7.89
CA PHE A 314 7.93 15.51 -8.87
C PHE A 314 6.61 16.21 -8.53
N GLY A 315 5.82 16.53 -9.57
CA GLY A 315 4.42 16.91 -9.48
C GLY A 315 4.13 18.41 -9.46
N GLY A 316 5.05 19.20 -8.93
CA GLY A 316 4.81 20.63 -8.67
C GLY A 316 4.07 20.87 -7.36
N VAL A 317 4.12 22.11 -6.88
CA VAL A 317 3.49 22.55 -5.63
C VAL A 317 2.29 23.47 -5.89
N TRP A 318 1.54 23.76 -4.88
CA TRP A 318 0.27 24.48 -4.90
C TRP A 318 0.28 25.85 -5.62
N ASP A 319 1.43 26.53 -5.76
CA ASP A 319 1.57 27.82 -6.43
C ASP A 319 2.25 27.75 -7.80
N ASN A 320 2.65 26.56 -8.27
CA ASN A 320 3.36 26.42 -9.56
C ASN A 320 2.46 26.58 -10.80
N GLY A 321 1.13 26.56 -10.63
CA GLY A 321 0.20 26.82 -11.73
C GLY A 321 0.40 25.87 -12.93
N SER A 322 0.57 26.45 -14.12
CA SER A 322 0.61 25.69 -15.37
C SER A 322 1.83 24.79 -15.57
N VAL A 323 2.85 24.85 -14.73
CA VAL A 323 3.99 23.92 -14.82
C VAL A 323 3.77 22.64 -14.02
N SER A 324 2.77 22.60 -13.14
CA SER A 324 2.42 21.40 -12.36
C SER A 324 1.72 20.35 -13.21
N GLY A 325 1.87 19.09 -12.84
CA GLY A 325 1.20 17.97 -13.51
C GLY A 325 1.93 16.64 -13.36
N SER A 326 1.40 15.61 -13.99
CA SER A 326 1.92 14.25 -13.88
C SER A 326 3.35 14.07 -14.40
N ARG A 327 3.82 14.95 -15.30
CA ARG A 327 5.18 14.93 -15.87
C ARG A 327 6.10 16.02 -15.31
N CYS A 328 5.61 16.83 -14.38
CA CYS A 328 6.41 17.88 -13.77
C CYS A 328 7.53 17.28 -12.92
N SER A 329 8.75 17.75 -13.14
CA SER A 329 9.92 17.35 -12.36
C SER A 329 10.93 18.47 -12.21
N SER A 330 11.62 18.51 -11.09
CA SER A 330 12.74 19.42 -10.80
C SER A 330 13.97 18.62 -10.39
N TRP A 331 15.13 18.98 -10.92
CA TRP A 331 16.40 18.28 -10.74
C TRP A 331 17.51 19.20 -10.22
N VAL A 332 17.12 20.32 -9.60
CA VAL A 332 18.08 21.34 -9.14
C VAL A 332 18.29 21.36 -7.63
N ASN A 333 17.61 20.47 -6.91
CA ASN A 333 17.60 20.51 -5.45
C ASN A 333 18.60 19.51 -4.85
N ALA A 334 19.48 20.00 -3.97
CA ALA A 334 20.34 19.11 -3.19
C ALA A 334 19.51 18.18 -2.29
N ALA A 335 20.00 16.96 -2.03
CA ALA A 335 19.33 16.00 -1.14
C ALA A 335 19.11 16.53 0.28
N SER A 336 19.94 17.49 0.73
CA SER A 336 19.85 18.12 2.06
C SER A 336 18.87 19.27 2.17
N ILE A 337 18.13 19.59 1.09
CA ILE A 337 17.13 20.67 1.17
C ILE A 337 15.94 20.23 2.02
N SER A 338 15.43 21.13 2.86
CA SER A 338 14.19 20.97 3.61
C SER A 338 13.32 22.21 3.38
N SER A 339 12.09 22.03 2.94
CA SER A 339 11.22 23.13 2.56
C SER A 339 9.76 22.78 2.81
N GLY A 340 8.96 23.75 3.28
CA GLY A 340 7.52 23.62 3.49
C GLY A 340 6.69 23.36 2.21
N VAL A 341 7.34 23.32 1.05
CA VAL A 341 6.70 22.97 -0.24
C VAL A 341 7.13 21.59 -0.75
N VAL A 342 7.86 20.82 0.06
CA VAL A 342 8.39 19.50 -0.32
C VAL A 342 8.05 18.47 0.74
N GLY A 343 7.36 17.42 0.33
CA GLY A 343 6.99 16.27 1.17
C GLY A 343 7.28 14.95 0.48
N SER A 344 6.54 13.91 0.84
CA SER A 344 6.75 12.58 0.28
C SER A 344 5.44 11.82 0.04
N ARG A 345 5.55 10.81 -0.80
CA ARG A 345 4.58 9.75 -1.06
C ARG A 345 5.37 8.49 -1.39
N PHE A 346 4.98 7.36 -0.85
CA PHE A 346 5.76 6.14 -1.02
C PHE A 346 5.09 5.13 -1.93
N VAL A 347 5.93 4.29 -2.52
CA VAL A 347 5.54 3.17 -3.37
C VAL A 347 6.19 1.88 -2.88
N CYS A 348 5.64 0.75 -3.27
CA CYS A 348 6.30 -0.55 -3.12
C CYS A 348 5.92 -1.49 -4.27
N ASP A 349 6.63 -2.60 -4.39
CA ASP A 349 6.39 -3.57 -5.43
C ASP A 349 5.06 -4.30 -5.20
N HIS A 350 4.50 -4.82 -6.26
CA HIS A 350 3.36 -5.73 -6.20
C HIS A 350 3.83 -7.13 -5.82
N LEU A 351 3.18 -7.71 -4.82
CA LEU A 351 3.37 -9.09 -4.43
C LEU A 351 2.20 -9.93 -4.94
N GLN A 352 2.51 -10.83 -5.84
CA GLN A 352 1.61 -11.88 -6.31
C GLN A 352 2.21 -13.23 -5.95
N LEU A 353 1.49 -14.02 -5.17
CA LEU A 353 1.89 -15.36 -4.73
C LEU A 353 1.01 -16.41 -5.42
N ASP A 354 1.62 -17.45 -5.92
CA ASP A 354 0.95 -18.61 -6.54
C ASP A 354 0.16 -19.48 -5.55
#